data_ed2e69064b3234fbca9a755a6bb50ecd
#
_entry.id   ed2e69064b3234fbca9a755a6bb50ecd
#
_cell.length_a   1.000
_cell.length_b   1.000
_cell.length_c   1.000
_cell.angle_alpha   90.00
_cell.angle_beta   90.00
_cell.angle_gamma   90.00
#
_symmetry.space_group_name_H-M   'P 1'
#
loop_
_entity.id
_entity.type
_entity.pdbx_description
1 polymer ?
#
loop_
_entity_poly.entity_id
_entity_poly.type
_entity_poly.pdbx_seq_one_letter_code
_entity_poly.pdbx_strand_id
1 'polypeptide(L)'
;TGKYISHVYYQGLDGTLTAIGATSITLQELKTSGTVTTINVNDQAGSYEVKISNVVAPKGIRKVFIPTWTEAGGQDDIVWHEAQLQTDGTYLAKITKSEHKNDTGKYISHVYYQGLDGTLTAIGATSITLQELKTSGTVTAINVNDQAGSYEVKISNVVAPKGLYKVFVPTWTETGGQDDIVWHEAQLQSDGTYLAKITKSEHKNGTGKYISHVY
;
A
#
# COMPACT_ATOMS: atom_id res chain seq x y z
N THR A 1 25.42 -15.48 29.51
CA THR A 1 25.47 -16.59 28.55
C THR A 1 26.65 -17.51 28.87
N GLY A 2 26.52 -18.75 28.54
CA GLY A 2 27.57 -19.74 28.72
C GLY A 2 27.08 -21.01 29.39
N LYS A 3 28.05 -21.90 29.68
CA LYS A 3 27.78 -23.18 30.33
C LYS A 3 27.72 -22.99 31.84
N TYR A 4 26.63 -23.39 32.46
CA TYR A 4 26.46 -23.45 33.90
C TYR A 4 26.57 -24.89 34.34
N ILE A 5 27.34 -25.13 35.41
CA ILE A 5 27.56 -26.45 35.98
C ILE A 5 27.06 -26.41 37.41
N SER A 6 26.19 -27.35 37.75
CA SER A 6 25.68 -27.53 39.10
C SER A 6 26.16 -28.88 39.65
N HIS A 7 26.82 -28.86 40.79
CA HIS A 7 27.18 -30.05 41.55
C HIS A 7 26.19 -30.25 42.70
N VAL A 8 25.78 -31.45 42.93
CA VAL A 8 24.84 -31.81 43.97
C VAL A 8 25.59 -32.63 45.05
N TYR A 9 25.47 -32.15 46.27
CA TYR A 9 26.03 -32.81 47.42
C TYR A 9 24.92 -33.07 48.46
N TYR A 10 25.01 -34.16 49.20
CA TYR A 10 24.27 -34.27 50.43
C TYR A 10 25.24 -34.20 51.64
N GLN A 11 24.70 -33.69 52.74
CA GLN A 11 25.42 -33.65 53.98
C GLN A 11 24.89 -34.74 54.93
N GLY A 12 25.80 -35.65 55.40
CA GLY A 12 25.45 -36.63 56.37
C GLY A 12 25.21 -36.03 57.79
N LEU A 13 24.59 -36.81 58.66
CA LEU A 13 24.37 -36.37 60.07
C LEU A 13 25.69 -36.13 60.84
N ASP A 14 26.77 -36.68 60.36
CA ASP A 14 28.12 -36.49 60.87
C ASP A 14 28.83 -35.23 60.34
N GLY A 15 28.13 -34.47 59.50
CA GLY A 15 28.61 -33.26 58.85
C GLY A 15 29.40 -33.49 57.54
N THR A 16 29.61 -34.73 57.10
CA THR A 16 30.37 -35.02 55.88
C THR A 16 29.53 -34.64 54.63
N LEU A 17 30.21 -34.04 53.60
CA LEU A 17 29.65 -33.76 52.34
C LEU A 17 30.02 -34.83 51.31
N THR A 18 29.00 -35.45 50.70
CA THR A 18 29.18 -36.47 49.68
C THR A 18 28.62 -35.99 48.35
N ALA A 19 29.44 -35.97 47.29
CA ALA A 19 29.00 -35.62 45.95
C ALA A 19 28.09 -36.71 45.38
N ILE A 20 26.92 -36.33 44.90
CA ILE A 20 25.94 -37.25 44.33
C ILE A 20 26.02 -37.22 42.80
N GLY A 21 26.35 -36.06 42.25
CA GLY A 21 26.43 -35.90 40.80
C GLY A 21 26.60 -34.47 40.38
N ALA A 22 26.63 -34.29 39.08
CA ALA A 22 26.69 -32.96 38.46
C ALA A 22 25.81 -32.93 37.21
N THR A 23 25.29 -31.76 36.90
CA THR A 23 24.58 -31.47 35.64
C THR A 23 25.10 -30.18 35.06
N SER A 24 24.86 -29.97 33.78
CA SER A 24 25.21 -28.71 33.13
C SER A 24 24.16 -28.31 32.09
N ILE A 25 23.98 -27.00 31.94
CA ILE A 25 23.13 -26.40 30.92
C ILE A 25 23.90 -25.26 30.25
N THR A 26 23.69 -25.06 28.97
CA THR A 26 24.22 -23.91 28.24
C THR A 26 23.06 -22.94 27.95
N LEU A 27 23.16 -21.72 28.48
CA LEU A 27 22.23 -20.64 28.15
C LEU A 27 22.76 -19.88 26.92
N GLN A 28 21.94 -19.85 25.91
CA GLN A 28 22.23 -19.12 24.66
C GLN A 28 21.98 -17.61 24.83
N GLU A 29 22.78 -16.80 24.16
CA GLU A 29 22.49 -15.37 24.04
C GLU A 29 21.32 -15.16 23.08
N LEU A 30 20.31 -14.45 23.55
CA LEU A 30 19.23 -14.00 22.65
C LEU A 30 19.77 -12.94 21.67
N LYS A 31 19.66 -13.22 20.39
CA LYS A 31 20.05 -12.27 19.35
C LYS A 31 18.90 -11.28 19.08
N THR A 32 19.28 -10.02 18.83
CA THR A 32 18.36 -9.00 18.37
C THR A 32 17.76 -9.42 17.02
N SER A 33 16.43 -9.42 16.92
CA SER A 33 15.72 -9.85 15.71
C SER A 33 14.31 -9.28 15.63
N GLY A 34 13.67 -9.45 14.48
CA GLY A 34 12.29 -9.11 14.23
C GLY A 34 11.85 -9.63 12.85
N THR A 35 10.55 -9.69 12.64
CA THR A 35 9.96 -10.05 11.35
C THR A 35 9.46 -8.77 10.68
N VAL A 36 9.97 -8.46 9.50
CA VAL A 36 9.63 -7.28 8.71
C VAL A 36 8.64 -7.67 7.62
N THR A 37 7.49 -6.99 7.56
CA THR A 37 6.46 -7.23 6.55
C THR A 37 5.89 -5.92 6.03
N THR A 38 5.46 -5.92 4.77
CA THR A 38 4.70 -4.83 4.17
C THR A 38 3.22 -5.17 4.22
N ILE A 39 2.39 -4.23 4.67
CA ILE A 39 0.94 -4.38 4.80
C ILE A 39 0.22 -3.12 4.27
N ASN A 40 -1.10 -3.19 4.11
CA ASN A 40 -1.98 -2.06 3.78
C ASN A 40 -1.53 -1.28 2.54
N VAL A 41 -1.10 -2.01 1.49
CA VAL A 41 -0.71 -1.41 0.22
C VAL A 41 -1.93 -0.78 -0.45
N ASN A 42 -1.81 0.50 -0.79
CA ASN A 42 -2.87 1.26 -1.44
C ASN A 42 -2.28 2.10 -2.59
N ASP A 43 -2.38 1.59 -3.81
CA ASP A 43 -1.87 2.25 -5.01
C ASP A 43 -2.57 3.59 -5.28
N GLN A 44 -3.87 3.68 -4.97
CA GLN A 44 -4.64 4.91 -5.18
C GLN A 44 -4.17 6.04 -4.25
N ALA A 45 -3.95 5.73 -2.98
CA ALA A 45 -3.38 6.68 -2.02
C ALA A 45 -1.86 6.84 -2.21
N GLY A 46 -1.21 5.92 -2.92
CA GLY A 46 0.24 5.84 -3.07
C GLY A 46 0.91 5.65 -1.72
N SER A 47 0.45 4.68 -0.94
CA SER A 47 0.96 4.44 0.41
C SER A 47 0.94 2.96 0.78
N TYR A 48 1.78 2.62 1.75
CA TYR A 48 1.82 1.31 2.39
C TYR A 48 2.32 1.45 3.82
N GLU A 49 2.31 0.36 4.57
CA GLU A 49 2.85 0.32 5.92
C GLU A 49 3.90 -0.78 6.04
N VAL A 50 4.95 -0.50 6.81
CA VAL A 50 5.94 -1.49 7.21
C VAL A 50 5.68 -1.86 8.67
N LYS A 51 5.40 -3.15 8.89
CA LYS A 51 5.14 -3.74 10.20
C LYS A 51 6.32 -4.59 10.64
N ILE A 52 6.76 -4.38 11.88
CA ILE A 52 7.77 -5.21 12.52
C ILE A 52 7.12 -5.97 13.68
N SER A 53 7.16 -7.29 13.63
CA SER A 53 6.61 -8.21 14.62
C SER A 53 7.68 -9.16 15.15
N ASN A 54 7.33 -10.01 16.14
CA ASN A 54 8.26 -10.95 16.78
C ASN A 54 9.54 -10.27 17.24
N VAL A 55 9.40 -9.10 17.85
CA VAL A 55 10.50 -8.23 18.24
C VAL A 55 11.27 -8.86 19.40
N VAL A 56 12.55 -9.11 19.19
CA VAL A 56 13.50 -9.55 20.22
C VAL A 56 14.62 -8.54 20.30
N ALA A 57 14.76 -7.89 21.45
CA ALA A 57 15.82 -6.91 21.71
C ALA A 57 16.29 -7.00 23.17
N PRO A 58 17.21 -7.89 23.48
CA PRO A 58 17.64 -8.16 24.85
C PRO A 58 18.24 -6.95 25.58
N LYS A 59 18.80 -6.01 24.82
CA LYS A 59 19.38 -4.76 25.34
C LYS A 59 18.41 -3.58 25.34
N GLY A 60 17.13 -3.81 25.01
CA GLY A 60 16.11 -2.78 24.87
C GLY A 60 16.17 -2.04 23.54
N ILE A 61 15.08 -1.38 23.22
CA ILE A 61 14.92 -0.52 22.02
C ILE A 61 14.59 0.89 22.48
N ARG A 62 15.33 1.87 21.97
CA ARG A 62 15.03 3.28 22.11
C ARG A 62 14.12 3.76 20.98
N LYS A 63 14.46 3.40 19.72
CA LYS A 63 13.74 3.76 18.52
C LYS A 63 13.84 2.65 17.47
N VAL A 64 12.87 2.61 16.58
CA VAL A 64 12.90 1.77 15.38
C VAL A 64 12.88 2.68 14.16
N PHE A 65 13.91 2.58 13.32
CA PHE A 65 14.02 3.38 12.09
C PHE A 65 13.80 2.53 10.85
N ILE A 66 13.11 3.13 9.88
CA ILE A 66 12.81 2.52 8.60
C ILE A 66 13.24 3.48 7.47
N PRO A 67 14.55 3.55 7.15
CA PRO A 67 14.98 4.25 5.96
C PRO A 67 14.37 3.59 4.72
N THR A 68 13.70 4.40 3.93
CA THR A 68 13.01 3.98 2.71
C THR A 68 13.42 4.85 1.55
N TRP A 69 13.54 4.26 0.37
CA TRP A 69 13.82 4.93 -0.89
C TRP A 69 13.18 4.20 -2.07
N THR A 70 13.08 4.88 -3.21
CA THR A 70 12.64 4.26 -4.46
C THR A 70 13.83 3.62 -5.21
N GLU A 71 13.61 2.50 -5.89
CA GLU A 71 14.66 1.89 -6.71
C GLU A 71 15.13 2.84 -7.82
N ALA A 72 14.20 3.62 -8.39
CA ALA A 72 14.49 4.59 -9.45
C ALA A 72 15.32 5.79 -8.95
N GLY A 73 15.01 6.30 -7.74
CA GLY A 73 15.76 7.40 -7.11
C GLY A 73 17.05 6.95 -6.44
N GLY A 74 17.22 5.64 -6.22
CA GLY A 74 18.30 5.13 -5.39
C GLY A 74 18.22 5.74 -3.98
N GLN A 75 19.35 5.93 -3.33
CA GLN A 75 19.37 6.54 -1.98
C GLN A 75 19.31 8.09 -2.00
N ASP A 76 19.14 8.72 -3.18
CA ASP A 76 19.01 10.17 -3.30
C ASP A 76 17.65 10.70 -2.78
N ASP A 77 16.66 9.81 -2.66
CA ASP A 77 15.34 10.11 -2.12
C ASP A 77 15.06 9.43 -0.76
N ILE A 78 16.13 9.01 -0.06
CA ILE A 78 15.98 8.27 1.20
C ILE A 78 15.32 9.13 2.28
N VAL A 79 14.27 8.58 2.90
CA VAL A 79 13.59 9.16 4.06
C VAL A 79 13.68 8.18 5.24
N TRP A 80 14.08 8.70 6.41
CA TRP A 80 14.18 7.92 7.64
C TRP A 80 12.89 8.05 8.45
N HIS A 81 12.04 7.03 8.38
CA HIS A 81 10.80 6.98 9.18
C HIS A 81 11.07 6.40 10.56
N GLU A 82 10.45 6.96 11.58
CA GLU A 82 10.42 6.38 12.93
C GLU A 82 9.14 5.58 13.10
N ALA A 83 9.26 4.26 13.30
CA ALA A 83 8.11 3.39 13.51
C ALA A 83 7.55 3.56 14.92
N GLN A 84 6.22 3.57 15.04
CA GLN A 84 5.50 3.73 16.28
C GLN A 84 5.19 2.37 16.91
N LEU A 85 5.46 2.25 18.21
CA LEU A 85 5.08 1.06 18.99
C LEU A 85 3.56 0.97 19.11
N GLN A 86 3.02 -0.18 18.79
CA GLN A 86 1.60 -0.49 18.87
C GLN A 86 1.28 -1.21 20.19
N THR A 87 0.00 -1.23 20.56
CA THR A 87 -0.49 -1.89 21.78
C THR A 87 -0.27 -3.41 21.80
N ASP A 88 -0.12 -4.02 20.62
CA ASP A 88 0.17 -5.45 20.43
C ASP A 88 1.69 -5.77 20.49
N GLY A 89 2.54 -4.78 20.79
CA GLY A 89 3.99 -4.93 20.85
C GLY A 89 4.69 -4.93 19.50
N THR A 90 3.97 -4.70 18.40
CA THR A 90 4.58 -4.51 17.07
C THR A 90 4.97 -3.06 16.84
N TYR A 91 5.82 -2.80 15.84
CA TYR A 91 6.11 -1.45 15.38
C TYR A 91 5.54 -1.25 13.98
N LEU A 92 5.05 -0.04 13.71
CA LEU A 92 4.40 0.33 12.46
C LEU A 92 4.89 1.69 11.97
N ALA A 93 5.21 1.78 10.69
CA ALA A 93 5.43 3.06 10.00
C ALA A 93 4.63 3.10 8.71
N LYS A 94 3.97 4.23 8.44
CA LYS A 94 3.30 4.50 7.17
C LYS A 94 4.27 5.23 6.25
N ILE A 95 4.38 4.76 5.02
CA ILE A 95 5.20 5.32 3.96
C ILE A 95 4.27 5.85 2.87
N THR A 96 4.55 7.05 2.35
CA THR A 96 3.76 7.67 1.29
C THR A 96 4.64 8.09 0.12
N LYS A 97 4.16 7.93 -1.10
CA LYS A 97 4.92 8.34 -2.30
C LYS A 97 5.21 9.85 -2.36
N SER A 98 4.40 10.67 -1.66
CA SER A 98 4.62 12.12 -1.60
C SER A 98 5.95 12.50 -0.93
N GLU A 99 6.49 11.64 -0.09
CA GLU A 99 7.81 11.80 0.54
C GLU A 99 8.97 11.43 -0.39
N HIS A 100 8.65 10.75 -1.52
CA HIS A 100 9.58 10.25 -2.52
C HIS A 100 9.25 10.81 -3.92
N LYS A 101 9.10 12.14 -4.05
CA LYS A 101 8.83 12.86 -5.31
C LYS A 101 7.58 12.41 -6.07
N ASN A 102 6.63 11.74 -5.39
CA ASN A 102 5.46 11.07 -5.95
C ASN A 102 5.78 9.96 -6.96
N ASP A 103 6.97 9.37 -6.89
CA ASP A 103 7.36 8.29 -7.76
C ASP A 103 6.50 7.03 -7.52
N THR A 104 6.32 6.26 -8.57
CA THR A 104 5.73 4.93 -8.55
C THR A 104 6.83 3.91 -8.86
N GLY A 105 6.54 2.64 -8.65
CA GLY A 105 7.51 1.58 -8.85
C GLY A 105 7.96 0.96 -7.53
N LYS A 106 9.15 0.39 -7.52
CA LYS A 106 9.64 -0.37 -6.38
C LYS A 106 10.22 0.51 -5.30
N TYR A 107 9.70 0.33 -4.08
CA TYR A 107 10.18 0.91 -2.84
C TYR A 107 10.96 -0.13 -2.06
N ILE A 108 12.05 0.28 -1.43
CA ILE A 108 12.92 -0.55 -0.61
C ILE A 108 12.97 0.07 0.78
N SER A 109 12.62 -0.71 1.81
CA SER A 109 12.63 -0.28 3.21
C SER A 109 13.56 -1.20 4.00
N HIS A 110 14.57 -0.63 4.64
CA HIS A 110 15.38 -1.33 5.64
C HIS A 110 14.85 -1.04 7.05
N VAL A 111 15.13 -1.92 7.99
CA VAL A 111 14.73 -1.77 9.39
C VAL A 111 15.94 -1.83 10.30
N TYR A 112 16.05 -0.85 11.19
CA TYR A 112 17.09 -0.78 12.21
C TYR A 112 16.48 -0.55 13.59
N TYR A 113 16.97 -1.28 14.59
CA TYR A 113 16.72 -0.94 15.97
C TYR A 113 17.86 -0.07 16.49
N GLN A 114 17.48 1.05 17.11
CA GLN A 114 18.40 1.81 17.93
C GLN A 114 18.31 1.33 19.38
N GLY A 115 19.40 0.77 19.88
CA GLY A 115 19.52 0.35 21.26
C GLY A 115 19.52 1.53 22.25
N LEU A 116 19.40 1.23 23.54
CA LEU A 116 19.49 2.25 24.59
C LEU A 116 20.87 2.92 24.65
N ASP A 117 21.91 2.24 24.17
CA ASP A 117 23.28 2.75 24.03
C ASP A 117 23.49 3.59 22.75
N GLY A 118 22.44 3.76 21.93
CA GLY A 118 22.49 4.52 20.69
C GLY A 118 22.96 3.72 19.46
N THR A 119 23.39 2.49 19.61
CA THR A 119 23.84 1.66 18.48
C THR A 119 22.69 1.31 17.55
N LEU A 120 22.94 1.29 16.24
CA LEU A 120 21.99 0.84 15.23
C LEU A 120 22.28 -0.62 14.85
N THR A 121 21.28 -1.48 14.99
CA THR A 121 21.34 -2.89 14.59
C THR A 121 20.39 -3.12 13.43
N ALA A 122 20.90 -3.58 12.28
CA ALA A 122 20.08 -3.96 11.14
C ALA A 122 19.25 -5.22 11.47
N ILE A 123 17.96 -5.19 11.20
CA ILE A 123 17.01 -6.26 11.49
C ILE A 123 16.60 -7.00 10.23
N GLY A 124 16.35 -6.26 9.16
CA GLY A 124 15.92 -6.82 7.89
C GLY A 124 15.53 -5.76 6.89
N ALA A 125 14.95 -6.19 5.79
CA ALA A 125 14.46 -5.34 4.73
C ALA A 125 13.17 -5.92 4.13
N THR A 126 12.40 -5.05 3.51
CA THR A 126 11.25 -5.43 2.68
C THR A 126 11.22 -4.55 1.44
N SER A 127 10.47 -4.96 0.43
CA SER A 127 10.20 -4.14 -0.74
C SER A 127 8.77 -4.34 -1.23
N ILE A 128 8.23 -3.31 -1.87
CA ILE A 128 6.90 -3.30 -2.48
C ILE A 128 6.94 -2.50 -3.77
N THR A 129 6.05 -2.80 -4.70
CA THR A 129 5.85 -1.99 -5.89
C THR A 129 4.52 -1.25 -5.76
N LEU A 130 4.56 0.09 -5.71
CA LEU A 130 3.38 0.94 -5.89
C LEU A 130 3.13 1.12 -7.38
N GLN A 131 1.92 0.74 -7.82
CA GLN A 131 1.56 0.78 -9.22
C GLN A 131 1.22 2.20 -9.67
N GLU A 132 1.58 2.53 -10.91
CA GLU A 132 1.02 3.71 -11.57
C GLU A 132 -0.42 3.44 -11.97
N LEU A 133 -1.33 4.23 -11.44
CA LEU A 133 -2.73 4.14 -11.83
C LEU A 133 -2.93 4.87 -13.17
N LYS A 134 -3.52 4.16 -14.13
CA LYS A 134 -3.93 4.73 -15.42
C LYS A 134 -5.36 5.24 -15.32
N THR A 135 -5.65 6.35 -16.03
CA THR A 135 -7.02 6.82 -16.21
C THR A 135 -7.85 5.74 -16.88
N SER A 136 -8.98 5.40 -16.28
CA SER A 136 -9.88 4.36 -16.80
C SER A 136 -11.32 4.59 -16.34
N GLY A 137 -12.25 3.88 -16.96
CA GLY A 137 -13.65 3.86 -16.60
C GLY A 137 -14.39 2.78 -17.40
N THR A 138 -15.60 2.47 -16.96
CA THR A 138 -16.51 1.57 -17.67
C THR A 138 -17.60 2.40 -18.33
N VAL A 139 -17.76 2.28 -19.64
CA VAL A 139 -18.74 3.02 -20.44
C VAL A 139 -19.86 2.09 -20.88
N THR A 140 -21.10 2.47 -20.61
CA THR A 140 -22.30 1.70 -20.98
C THR A 140 -23.40 2.62 -21.52
N ALA A 141 -24.06 2.20 -22.61
CA ALA A 141 -25.30 2.82 -23.05
C ALA A 141 -26.47 2.23 -22.24
N ILE A 142 -27.29 3.10 -21.66
CA ILE A 142 -28.44 2.73 -20.85
C ILE A 142 -29.68 3.54 -21.30
N ASN A 143 -30.84 3.18 -20.79
CA ASN A 143 -32.10 3.92 -20.98
C ASN A 143 -32.41 4.24 -22.47
N VAL A 144 -32.12 3.27 -23.36
CA VAL A 144 -32.39 3.42 -24.79
C VAL A 144 -33.90 3.51 -25.02
N ASN A 145 -34.34 4.59 -25.65
CA ASN A 145 -35.76 4.85 -26.00
C ASN A 145 -35.87 5.22 -27.47
N ASP A 146 -36.17 4.24 -28.31
CA ASP A 146 -36.29 4.41 -29.75
C ASP A 146 -37.44 5.38 -30.11
N GLN A 147 -38.55 5.37 -29.36
CA GLN A 147 -39.69 6.25 -29.60
C GLN A 147 -39.36 7.73 -29.34
N ALA A 148 -38.66 7.99 -28.25
CA ALA A 148 -38.15 9.33 -27.91
C ALA A 148 -36.90 9.70 -28.72
N GLY A 149 -36.24 8.71 -29.31
CA GLY A 149 -34.96 8.87 -30.01
C GLY A 149 -33.86 9.38 -29.05
N SER A 150 -33.72 8.73 -27.94
CA SER A 150 -32.70 9.11 -26.91
C SER A 150 -32.13 7.91 -26.21
N TYR A 151 -30.94 8.09 -25.65
CA TYR A 151 -30.31 7.14 -24.73
C TYR A 151 -29.40 7.91 -23.78
N GLU A 152 -28.82 7.21 -22.81
CA GLU A 152 -27.85 7.78 -21.90
C GLU A 152 -26.55 6.98 -21.94
N VAL A 153 -25.43 7.71 -21.84
CA VAL A 153 -24.11 7.11 -21.66
C VAL A 153 -23.74 7.22 -20.19
N LYS A 154 -23.63 6.07 -19.54
CA LYS A 154 -23.20 5.95 -18.15
C LYS A 154 -21.72 5.61 -18.08
N ILE A 155 -20.96 6.36 -17.29
CA ILE A 155 -19.54 6.12 -17.02
C ILE A 155 -19.43 5.77 -15.52
N SER A 156 -18.90 4.59 -15.23
CA SER A 156 -18.71 4.05 -13.87
C SER A 156 -17.28 3.58 -13.65
N ASN A 157 -16.93 3.21 -12.40
CA ASN A 157 -15.60 2.75 -12.04
C ASN A 157 -14.49 3.70 -12.52
N VAL A 158 -14.72 5.00 -12.39
CA VAL A 158 -13.81 6.03 -12.89
C VAL A 158 -12.57 6.10 -12.02
N VAL A 159 -11.41 5.91 -12.64
CA VAL A 159 -10.08 6.10 -12.04
C VAL A 159 -9.42 7.28 -12.75
N ALA A 160 -9.18 8.35 -12.01
CA ALA A 160 -8.52 9.57 -12.49
C ALA A 160 -7.43 9.99 -11.50
N PRO A 161 -6.21 9.43 -11.58
CA PRO A 161 -5.14 9.61 -10.58
C PRO A 161 -4.67 11.05 -10.42
N LYS A 162 -4.83 11.86 -11.49
CA LYS A 162 -4.46 13.29 -11.51
C LYS A 162 -5.62 14.22 -11.13
N GLY A 163 -6.73 13.63 -10.67
CA GLY A 163 -7.98 14.34 -10.47
C GLY A 163 -8.82 14.42 -11.74
N LEU A 164 -10.11 14.70 -11.58
CA LEU A 164 -11.07 14.82 -12.66
C LEU A 164 -11.77 16.17 -12.56
N TYR A 165 -11.73 16.95 -13.62
CA TYR A 165 -12.43 18.21 -13.70
C TYR A 165 -13.78 18.08 -14.41
N LYS A 166 -13.78 17.43 -15.59
CA LYS A 166 -14.97 17.20 -16.42
C LYS A 166 -14.87 15.88 -17.15
N VAL A 167 -16.02 15.32 -17.51
CA VAL A 167 -16.13 14.17 -18.40
C VAL A 167 -16.88 14.59 -19.63
N PHE A 168 -16.29 14.40 -20.80
CA PHE A 168 -16.89 14.71 -22.09
C PHE A 168 -17.26 13.43 -22.84
N VAL A 169 -18.42 13.48 -23.52
CA VAL A 169 -18.94 12.38 -24.31
C VAL A 169 -19.25 12.90 -25.72
N PRO A 170 -18.23 13.11 -26.57
CA PRO A 170 -18.48 13.38 -27.98
C PRO A 170 -19.21 12.21 -28.62
N THR A 171 -20.30 12.51 -29.26
CA THR A 171 -21.19 11.53 -29.91
C THR A 171 -21.48 11.94 -31.34
N TRP A 172 -21.58 10.98 -32.24
CA TRP A 172 -21.97 11.17 -33.64
C TRP A 172 -22.69 9.93 -34.18
N THR A 173 -23.39 10.09 -35.32
CA THR A 173 -23.98 8.95 -36.01
C THR A 173 -22.95 8.29 -36.93
N GLU A 174 -22.98 6.96 -37.06
CA GLU A 174 -22.07 6.23 -37.97
C GLU A 174 -22.26 6.72 -39.42
N THR A 175 -23.52 7.03 -39.84
CA THR A 175 -23.84 7.52 -41.18
C THR A 175 -23.35 8.95 -41.42
N GLY A 176 -23.45 9.83 -40.42
CA GLY A 176 -22.98 11.21 -40.50
C GLY A 176 -21.48 11.37 -40.32
N GLY A 177 -20.82 10.32 -39.77
CA GLY A 177 -19.44 10.42 -39.35
C GLY A 177 -19.26 11.53 -38.32
N GLN A 178 -18.11 12.15 -38.27
CA GLN A 178 -17.86 13.25 -37.31
C GLN A 178 -18.43 14.61 -37.78
N ASP A 179 -19.16 14.67 -38.91
CA ASP A 179 -19.80 15.88 -39.39
C ASP A 179 -21.03 16.32 -38.55
N ASP A 180 -21.55 15.38 -37.73
CA ASP A 180 -22.65 15.63 -36.79
C ASP A 180 -22.23 15.46 -35.32
N ILE A 181 -20.93 15.57 -35.05
CA ILE A 181 -20.41 15.39 -33.68
C ILE A 181 -20.91 16.47 -32.72
N VAL A 182 -21.44 16.03 -31.58
CA VAL A 182 -21.81 16.88 -30.46
C VAL A 182 -21.06 16.47 -29.21
N TRP A 183 -20.50 17.45 -28.52
CA TRP A 183 -19.75 17.23 -27.27
C TRP A 183 -20.69 17.43 -26.08
N HIS A 184 -21.05 16.33 -25.41
CA HIS A 184 -21.87 16.36 -24.21
C HIS A 184 -20.97 16.37 -22.97
N GLU A 185 -21.29 17.21 -21.99
CA GLU A 185 -20.68 17.15 -20.67
C GLU A 185 -21.49 16.21 -19.79
N ALA A 186 -20.89 15.11 -19.35
CA ALA A 186 -21.53 14.16 -18.46
C ALA A 186 -21.62 14.71 -17.03
N GLN A 187 -22.78 14.55 -16.41
CA GLN A 187 -23.08 15.06 -15.08
C GLN A 187 -22.76 14.01 -14.01
N LEU A 188 -22.05 14.42 -12.95
CA LEU A 188 -21.79 13.58 -11.78
C LEU A 188 -23.10 13.27 -11.04
N GLN A 189 -23.34 12.00 -10.79
CA GLN A 189 -24.49 11.49 -10.06
C GLN A 189 -24.14 11.24 -8.58
N SER A 190 -25.15 11.14 -7.74
CA SER A 190 -24.99 10.88 -6.29
C SER A 190 -24.34 9.54 -5.97
N ASP A 191 -24.37 8.57 -6.90
CA ASP A 191 -23.74 7.26 -6.79
C ASP A 191 -22.27 7.26 -7.26
N GLY A 192 -21.72 8.42 -7.62
CA GLY A 192 -20.34 8.58 -8.09
C GLY A 192 -20.14 8.22 -9.57
N THR A 193 -21.21 7.90 -10.31
CA THR A 193 -21.14 7.71 -11.77
C THR A 193 -21.35 9.01 -12.51
N TYR A 194 -20.99 9.04 -13.80
CA TYR A 194 -21.29 10.17 -14.68
C TYR A 194 -22.30 9.75 -15.72
N LEU A 195 -23.18 10.67 -16.11
CA LEU A 195 -24.27 10.43 -17.05
C LEU A 195 -24.35 11.54 -18.09
N ALA A 196 -24.35 11.17 -19.37
CA ALA A 196 -24.63 12.06 -20.49
C ALA A 196 -25.89 11.60 -21.20
N LYS A 197 -26.85 12.51 -21.41
CA LYS A 197 -28.06 12.23 -22.19
C LYS A 197 -27.83 12.64 -23.65
N ILE A 198 -28.14 11.75 -24.56
CA ILE A 198 -27.97 11.90 -26.00
C ILE A 198 -29.35 11.87 -26.67
N THR A 199 -29.62 12.80 -27.57
CA THR A 199 -30.91 12.84 -28.32
C THR A 199 -30.65 12.90 -29.80
N LYS A 200 -31.48 12.24 -30.61
CA LYS A 200 -31.36 12.23 -32.08
C LYS A 200 -31.53 13.63 -32.71
N SER A 201 -32.24 14.53 -32.03
CA SER A 201 -32.45 15.90 -32.52
C SER A 201 -31.16 16.70 -32.61
N GLU A 202 -30.16 16.37 -31.80
CA GLU A 202 -28.82 16.98 -31.79
C GLU A 202 -27.96 16.48 -32.97
N HIS A 203 -28.36 15.35 -33.59
CA HIS A 203 -27.66 14.68 -34.68
C HIS A 203 -28.52 14.64 -35.96
N LYS A 204 -29.08 15.78 -36.33
CA LYS A 204 -29.90 15.94 -37.55
C LYS A 204 -31.07 14.93 -37.65
N ASN A 205 -31.60 14.48 -36.51
CA ASN A 205 -32.59 13.39 -36.39
C ASN A 205 -32.18 12.09 -37.10
N GLY A 206 -30.87 11.83 -37.21
CA GLY A 206 -30.32 10.60 -37.75
C GLY A 206 -30.83 9.36 -37.00
N THR A 207 -30.93 8.26 -37.72
CA THR A 207 -31.27 6.94 -37.18
C THR A 207 -30.11 5.96 -37.43
N GLY A 208 -30.08 4.87 -36.70
CA GLY A 208 -29.05 3.86 -36.87
C GLY A 208 -28.06 3.86 -35.70
N LYS A 209 -26.82 3.54 -35.98
CA LYS A 209 -25.79 3.40 -34.94
C LYS A 209 -25.20 4.75 -34.52
N TYR A 210 -25.17 4.98 -33.24
CA TYR A 210 -24.49 6.12 -32.59
C TYR A 210 -23.16 5.63 -31.98
N ILE A 211 -22.14 6.47 -32.11
CA ILE A 211 -20.80 6.20 -31.56
C ILE A 211 -20.51 7.30 -30.54
N SER A 212 -20.29 6.91 -29.32
CA SER A 212 -19.90 7.78 -28.21
C SER A 212 -18.52 7.44 -27.70
N HIS A 213 -17.64 8.40 -27.66
CA HIS A 213 -16.37 8.26 -26.96
C HIS A 213 -16.44 8.97 -25.60
N VAL A 214 -15.52 8.67 -24.71
CA VAL A 214 -15.42 9.31 -23.39
C VAL A 214 -14.00 9.84 -23.19
N TYR A 215 -13.94 11.10 -22.78
CA TYR A 215 -12.69 11.80 -22.49
C TYR A 215 -12.73 12.45 -21.11
#